data_21da25f0839bf10ec2b982a25f6837fd
#
_entry.id   21da25f0839bf10ec2b982a25f6837fd
#
_cell.length_a   1.000
_cell.length_b   1.000
_cell.length_c   1.000
_cell.angle_alpha   90.00
_cell.angle_beta   90.00
_cell.angle_gamma   90.00
#
_symmetry.space_group_name_H-M   'P 1'
#
loop_
_entity.id
_entity.type
_entity.pdbx_description
1 polymer ?
#
loop_
_entity_poly.entity_id
_entity_poly.type
_entity_poly.pdbx_seq_one_letter_code
_entity_poly.pdbx_strand_id
1 'polypeptide(L)'
;VNNNWGGTIEDNSFGTHEFLNLCEMLGCEPYISGNVGSGTVEELAKWVEYMTSEGDSPMARLRRQNGRDKAWKVKYLGVGNESWGCGGSMRPEYYADLYRRYSTYCRNYDGNSLFKIASGASDYDYNWTKVLMDRVGGRMHGLSLHYYTVSGWNGSKGAATQFSKDDYYWTLGKCREIEDVIKKHCTIMDEYDPQKNVALMLDEWGTWWDTEPGTNPGHLYQQNTLRDAFVASLSFDIFHKYTDRLKMANIAQIVNVLQSMILTSGKNMVLTPTYYVFKMYNVHQDATYIPLELNCDMMDVRDNRRIPMVSATASKDPNGKIHISMSNVDAD
;
A
#
# COMPACT_ATOMS: atom_id res chain seq x y z
N VAL A 1 1.22 15.14 -19.53
CA VAL A 1 2.13 14.12 -20.09
C VAL A 1 1.34 12.93 -20.61
N ASN A 2 1.92 12.17 -21.51
CA ASN A 2 1.37 10.88 -21.89
C ASN A 2 1.91 9.82 -20.91
N ASN A 3 1.00 9.16 -20.19
CA ASN A 3 1.37 8.16 -19.21
C ASN A 3 1.96 6.91 -19.92
N ASN A 4 3.05 6.41 -19.42
CA ASN A 4 3.67 5.16 -19.92
C ASN A 4 2.81 3.92 -19.65
N TRP A 5 1.91 4.01 -18.69
CA TRP A 5 1.04 2.92 -18.24
C TRP A 5 -0.40 3.20 -18.69
N GLY A 6 -0.90 2.42 -19.61
CA GLY A 6 -2.24 2.59 -20.15
C GLY A 6 -2.42 3.73 -21.15
N GLY A 7 -1.41 4.53 -21.45
CA GLY A 7 -1.42 5.57 -22.50
C GLY A 7 -2.39 6.73 -22.25
N THR A 8 -2.79 6.97 -21.00
CA THR A 8 -3.68 8.09 -20.66
C THR A 8 -2.94 9.42 -20.67
N ILE A 9 -3.67 10.49 -20.96
CA ILE A 9 -3.13 11.85 -20.89
C ILE A 9 -3.33 12.39 -19.47
N GLU A 10 -2.26 12.78 -18.83
CA GLU A 10 -2.26 13.42 -17.51
C GLU A 10 -1.92 14.90 -17.63
N ASP A 11 -2.72 15.75 -17.03
CA ASP A 11 -2.53 17.19 -17.02
C ASP A 11 -1.61 17.69 -15.90
N ASN A 12 -1.29 16.81 -14.93
CA ASN A 12 -0.48 17.12 -13.75
C ASN A 12 -1.07 18.23 -12.87
N SER A 13 -2.39 18.38 -12.84
CA SER A 13 -3.08 19.40 -12.06
C SER A 13 -3.11 19.10 -10.56
N PHE A 14 -2.75 17.88 -10.15
CA PHE A 14 -2.61 17.50 -8.75
C PHE A 14 -1.17 17.03 -8.49
N GLY A 15 -0.34 17.96 -8.05
CA GLY A 15 1.11 17.74 -7.86
C GLY A 15 1.54 17.79 -6.41
N THR A 16 2.79 18.18 -6.18
CA THR A 16 3.44 18.19 -4.87
C THR A 16 2.70 19.04 -3.85
N HIS A 17 2.31 20.26 -4.24
CA HIS A 17 1.61 21.19 -3.34
C HIS A 17 0.22 20.67 -2.97
N GLU A 18 -0.56 20.26 -3.96
CA GLU A 18 -1.92 19.80 -3.78
C GLU A 18 -1.95 18.56 -2.89
N PHE A 19 -1.06 17.58 -3.15
CA PHE A 19 -0.99 16.35 -2.38
C PHE A 19 -0.55 16.60 -0.93
N LEU A 20 0.54 17.33 -0.72
CA LEU A 20 1.06 17.57 0.63
C LEU A 20 0.14 18.45 1.46
N ASN A 21 -0.52 19.43 0.83
CA ASN A 21 -1.55 20.24 1.49
C ASN A 21 -2.77 19.40 1.86
N LEU A 22 -3.18 18.45 1.00
CA LEU A 22 -4.25 17.50 1.34
C LEU A 22 -3.87 16.65 2.56
N CYS A 23 -2.65 16.14 2.62
CA CYS A 23 -2.17 15.39 3.78
C CYS A 23 -2.21 16.23 5.07
N GLU A 24 -1.78 17.50 5.02
CA GLU A 24 -1.89 18.43 6.15
C GLU A 24 -3.35 18.65 6.57
N MET A 25 -4.26 18.85 5.62
CA MET A 25 -5.70 19.04 5.90
C MET A 25 -6.33 17.80 6.55
N LEU A 26 -5.91 16.61 6.14
CA LEU A 26 -6.39 15.34 6.68
C LEU A 26 -5.69 14.95 7.99
N GLY A 27 -4.57 15.59 8.33
CA GLY A 27 -3.76 15.24 9.48
C GLY A 27 -3.07 13.88 9.34
N CYS A 28 -2.74 13.46 8.11
CA CYS A 28 -2.06 12.19 7.86
C CYS A 28 -0.62 12.40 7.40
N GLU A 29 0.22 11.38 7.61
CA GLU A 29 1.60 11.39 7.14
C GLU A 29 1.66 11.14 5.63
N PRO A 30 2.39 11.95 4.86
CA PRO A 30 2.62 11.68 3.45
C PRO A 30 3.63 10.56 3.24
N TYR A 31 3.37 9.71 2.25
CA TYR A 31 4.33 8.74 1.71
C TYR A 31 4.59 9.09 0.24
N ILE A 32 5.80 9.52 -0.05
CA ILE A 32 6.24 9.97 -1.38
C ILE A 32 7.10 8.90 -2.03
N SER A 33 6.71 8.44 -3.21
CA SER A 33 7.48 7.47 -4.00
C SER A 33 8.31 8.17 -5.08
N GLY A 34 9.63 8.01 -5.03
CA GLY A 34 10.56 8.56 -6.01
C GLY A 34 10.67 7.69 -7.26
N ASN A 35 10.80 8.32 -8.42
CA ASN A 35 11.00 7.63 -9.69
C ASN A 35 12.47 7.24 -9.85
N VAL A 36 12.78 5.96 -9.69
CA VAL A 36 14.14 5.42 -9.94
C VAL A 36 14.26 4.69 -11.28
N GLY A 37 13.15 4.52 -12.00
CA GLY A 37 13.10 3.87 -13.30
C GLY A 37 13.61 4.78 -14.42
N SER A 38 12.95 5.90 -14.62
CA SER A 38 13.27 6.89 -15.66
C SER A 38 13.83 8.22 -15.11
N GLY A 39 13.69 8.47 -13.81
CA GLY A 39 14.23 9.65 -13.15
C GLY A 39 15.71 9.55 -12.83
N THR A 40 16.29 10.65 -12.37
CA THR A 40 17.68 10.73 -11.96
C THR A 40 17.83 10.87 -10.44
N VAL A 41 19.00 10.52 -9.92
CA VAL A 41 19.35 10.74 -8.51
C VAL A 41 19.21 12.21 -8.12
N GLU A 42 19.63 13.11 -9.03
CA GLU A 42 19.56 14.56 -8.80
C GLU A 42 18.13 15.07 -8.68
N GLU A 43 17.23 14.59 -9.55
CA GLU A 43 15.81 14.96 -9.49
C GLU A 43 15.17 14.56 -8.17
N LEU A 44 15.37 13.32 -7.72
CA LEU A 44 14.81 12.87 -6.44
C LEU A 44 15.42 13.63 -5.25
N ALA A 45 16.75 13.85 -5.26
CA ALA A 45 17.43 14.61 -4.21
C ALA A 45 16.91 16.06 -4.12
N LYS A 46 16.74 16.73 -5.27
CA LYS A 46 16.17 18.07 -5.36
C LYS A 46 14.70 18.11 -4.93
N TRP A 47 13.92 17.09 -5.26
CA TRP A 47 12.53 17.03 -4.83
C TRP A 47 12.40 16.88 -3.31
N VAL A 48 13.24 16.05 -2.68
CA VAL A 48 13.32 15.94 -1.22
C VAL A 48 13.71 17.28 -0.60
N GLU A 49 14.72 17.98 -1.13
CA GLU A 49 15.12 19.32 -0.68
C GLU A 49 13.97 20.32 -0.82
N TYR A 50 13.29 20.33 -1.97
CA TYR A 50 12.13 21.20 -2.22
C TYR A 50 11.05 21.03 -1.17
N MET A 51 10.71 19.78 -0.83
CA MET A 51 9.64 19.48 0.12
C MET A 51 10.02 19.80 1.56
N THR A 52 11.29 19.57 1.96
CA THR A 52 11.63 19.42 3.38
C THR A 52 12.67 20.41 3.90
N SER A 53 13.36 21.18 3.04
CA SER A 53 14.35 22.16 3.51
C SER A 53 13.72 23.51 3.88
N GLU A 54 14.05 24.01 5.08
CA GLU A 54 13.69 25.36 5.55
C GLU A 54 14.76 26.41 5.24
N GLY A 55 15.96 25.98 4.86
CA GLY A 55 17.10 26.84 4.60
C GLY A 55 16.94 27.77 3.39
N ASP A 56 18.01 28.51 3.07
CA ASP A 56 18.07 29.36 1.88
C ASP A 56 18.76 28.64 0.71
N SER A 57 18.29 27.44 0.40
CA SER A 57 18.78 26.64 -0.72
C SER A 57 17.99 26.93 -2.01
N PRO A 58 18.54 26.57 -3.20
CA PRO A 58 17.86 26.81 -4.46
C PRO A 58 16.45 26.19 -4.52
N MET A 59 16.28 24.97 -3.99
CA MET A 59 14.99 24.29 -4.04
C MET A 59 14.00 24.83 -3.00
N ALA A 60 14.47 25.25 -1.82
CA ALA A 60 13.64 25.93 -0.84
C ALA A 60 13.17 27.33 -1.35
N ARG A 61 14.04 28.07 -2.05
CA ARG A 61 13.65 29.31 -2.72
C ARG A 61 12.60 29.06 -3.82
N LEU A 62 12.77 28.02 -4.63
CA LEU A 62 11.79 27.65 -5.65
C LEU A 62 10.42 27.29 -5.04
N ARG A 63 10.39 26.54 -3.93
CA ARG A 63 9.14 26.28 -3.19
C ARG A 63 8.45 27.57 -2.78
N ARG A 64 9.21 28.53 -2.23
CA ARG A 64 8.65 29.84 -1.82
C ARG A 64 8.13 30.64 -3.02
N GLN A 65 8.86 30.64 -4.14
CA GLN A 65 8.40 31.25 -5.39
C GLN A 65 7.10 30.63 -5.90
N ASN A 66 6.92 29.32 -5.66
CA ASN A 66 5.69 28.58 -5.99
C ASN A 66 4.57 28.76 -4.93
N GLY A 67 4.73 29.69 -3.97
CA GLY A 67 3.68 30.09 -3.04
C GLY A 67 3.66 29.35 -1.70
N ARG A 68 4.69 28.55 -1.38
CA ARG A 68 4.78 27.86 -0.08
C ARG A 68 6.05 28.24 0.67
N ASP A 69 5.90 29.03 1.75
CA ASP A 69 7.04 29.47 2.55
C ASP A 69 7.66 28.36 3.39
N LYS A 70 6.83 27.68 4.20
CA LYS A 70 7.28 26.61 5.11
C LYS A 70 7.41 25.27 4.38
N ALA A 71 8.43 24.51 4.73
CA ALA A 71 8.56 23.13 4.31
C ALA A 71 7.42 22.27 4.87
N TRP A 72 7.13 21.17 4.18
CA TRP A 72 6.27 20.13 4.72
C TRP A 72 7.07 19.16 5.60
N LYS A 73 6.37 18.43 6.45
CA LYS A 73 6.91 17.27 7.12
C LYS A 73 6.64 16.05 6.23
N VAL A 74 7.71 15.43 5.73
CA VAL A 74 7.63 14.21 4.92
C VAL A 74 8.42 13.13 5.66
N LYS A 75 7.70 12.19 6.24
CA LYS A 75 8.30 11.09 7.00
C LYS A 75 8.69 9.94 6.07
N TYR A 76 7.80 9.48 5.23
CA TYR A 76 7.99 8.29 4.43
C TYR A 76 8.42 8.62 3.00
N LEU A 77 9.55 8.03 2.60
CA LEU A 77 10.10 8.16 1.24
C LEU A 77 10.33 6.78 0.64
N GLY A 78 9.54 6.42 -0.36
CA GLY A 78 9.77 5.27 -1.22
C GLY A 78 10.84 5.58 -2.25
N VAL A 79 11.88 4.76 -2.30
CA VAL A 79 12.95 4.85 -3.29
C VAL A 79 12.63 3.87 -4.42
N GLY A 80 11.73 4.27 -5.31
CA GLY A 80 11.15 3.45 -6.37
C GLY A 80 9.79 2.88 -5.99
N ASN A 81 9.11 2.33 -6.99
CA ASN A 81 7.86 1.58 -6.89
C ASN A 81 7.84 0.51 -7.97
N GLU A 82 7.46 -0.73 -7.63
CA GLU A 82 7.37 -1.86 -8.58
C GLU A 82 8.56 -1.98 -9.53
N SER A 83 9.77 -1.83 -8.99
CA SER A 83 10.99 -1.75 -9.79
C SER A 83 11.29 -3.04 -10.57
N TRP A 84 10.71 -4.17 -10.16
CA TRP A 84 10.72 -5.46 -10.86
C TRP A 84 9.85 -5.46 -12.13
N GLY A 85 8.87 -4.57 -12.22
CA GLY A 85 7.89 -4.48 -13.31
C GLY A 85 7.84 -3.08 -13.93
N CYS A 86 6.69 -2.42 -13.80
CA CYS A 86 6.45 -1.11 -14.40
C CYS A 86 7.43 -0.02 -13.93
N GLY A 87 7.99 -0.13 -12.76
CA GLY A 87 8.99 0.80 -12.21
C GLY A 87 10.41 0.63 -12.77
N GLY A 88 10.62 -0.18 -13.83
CA GLY A 88 11.91 -0.25 -14.50
C GLY A 88 12.36 -1.63 -14.99
N SER A 89 11.55 -2.68 -14.76
CA SER A 89 11.83 -4.08 -15.18
C SER A 89 13.25 -4.54 -14.75
N MET A 90 13.58 -4.28 -13.49
CA MET A 90 14.93 -4.50 -12.94
C MET A 90 15.06 -5.89 -12.33
N ARG A 91 16.30 -6.39 -12.28
CA ARG A 91 16.65 -7.52 -11.41
C ARG A 91 16.88 -6.99 -9.98
N PRO A 92 16.64 -7.81 -8.94
CA PRO A 92 16.75 -7.35 -7.55
C PRO A 92 18.16 -6.86 -7.19
N GLU A 93 19.22 -7.45 -7.75
CA GLU A 93 20.61 -7.03 -7.51
C GLU A 93 20.86 -5.62 -8.06
N TYR A 94 20.38 -5.34 -9.27
CA TYR A 94 20.52 -4.03 -9.89
C TYR A 94 19.74 -2.97 -9.13
N TYR A 95 18.51 -3.29 -8.74
CA TYR A 95 17.71 -2.38 -7.91
C TYR A 95 18.35 -2.14 -6.54
N ALA A 96 18.92 -3.15 -5.90
CA ALA A 96 19.64 -2.98 -4.63
C ALA A 96 20.78 -1.95 -4.75
N ASP A 97 21.54 -1.98 -5.84
CA ASP A 97 22.62 -1.02 -6.10
C ASP A 97 22.04 0.39 -6.39
N LEU A 98 20.95 0.48 -7.16
CA LEU A 98 20.23 1.75 -7.37
C LEU A 98 19.68 2.32 -6.07
N TYR A 99 19.03 1.53 -5.24
CA TYR A 99 18.53 1.96 -3.94
C TYR A 99 19.66 2.59 -3.10
N ARG A 100 20.78 1.91 -3.00
CA ARG A 100 21.96 2.42 -2.26
C ARG A 100 22.40 3.78 -2.77
N ARG A 101 22.44 3.93 -4.09
CA ARG A 101 22.83 5.18 -4.74
C ARG A 101 21.81 6.30 -4.49
N TYR A 102 20.53 6.08 -4.79
CA TYR A 102 19.49 7.08 -4.62
C TYR A 102 19.30 7.49 -3.16
N SER A 103 19.21 6.52 -2.26
CA SER A 103 18.98 6.77 -0.83
C SER A 103 20.13 7.56 -0.18
N THR A 104 21.37 7.46 -0.71
CA THR A 104 22.52 8.23 -0.23
C THR A 104 22.33 9.73 -0.42
N TYR A 105 21.70 10.15 -1.51
CA TYR A 105 21.51 11.56 -1.85
C TYR A 105 20.18 12.14 -1.32
N CYS A 106 19.24 11.32 -0.91
CA CYS A 106 18.03 11.77 -0.21
C CYS A 106 18.40 12.08 1.24
N ARG A 107 18.69 13.34 1.53
CA ARG A 107 19.21 13.81 2.82
C ARG A 107 18.05 14.20 3.76
N ASN A 108 18.32 14.17 5.05
CA ASN A 108 17.47 14.81 6.04
C ASN A 108 17.78 16.32 6.07
N TYR A 109 16.74 17.14 6.04
CA TYR A 109 16.85 18.60 6.12
C TYR A 109 16.11 19.13 7.35
N ASP A 110 16.70 20.08 8.04
CA ASP A 110 16.05 20.94 9.05
C ASP A 110 15.18 20.17 10.08
N GLY A 111 15.70 19.04 10.56
CA GLY A 111 15.02 18.19 11.54
C GLY A 111 13.93 17.28 10.94
N ASN A 112 13.71 17.30 9.61
CA ASN A 112 12.90 16.32 8.93
C ASN A 112 13.70 15.03 8.72
N SER A 113 13.31 13.96 9.39
CA SER A 113 13.96 12.66 9.28
C SER A 113 13.17 11.74 8.37
N LEU A 114 13.80 11.27 7.29
CA LEU A 114 13.19 10.38 6.31
C LEU A 114 13.24 8.93 6.76
N PHE A 115 12.10 8.26 6.74
CA PHE A 115 11.98 6.82 6.80
C PHE A 115 12.01 6.29 5.37
N LYS A 116 13.16 5.77 4.93
CA LYS A 116 13.41 5.36 3.55
C LYS A 116 12.98 3.91 3.33
N ILE A 117 12.11 3.71 2.35
CA ILE A 117 11.50 2.42 2.01
C ILE A 117 12.04 1.98 0.66
N ALA A 118 12.56 0.76 0.60
CA ALA A 118 12.96 0.15 -0.66
C ALA A 118 11.75 -0.45 -1.38
N SER A 119 11.70 -0.34 -2.71
CA SER A 119 10.73 -1.06 -3.54
C SER A 119 10.94 -2.56 -3.37
N GLY A 120 9.95 -3.22 -2.81
CA GLY A 120 10.01 -4.62 -2.46
C GLY A 120 9.31 -5.52 -3.49
N ALA A 121 9.00 -6.73 -3.08
CA ALA A 121 8.47 -7.79 -3.92
C ALA A 121 7.00 -7.60 -4.31
N SER A 122 6.60 -8.29 -5.38
CA SER A 122 5.20 -8.60 -5.66
C SER A 122 4.91 -10.03 -5.24
N ASP A 123 3.80 -10.24 -4.55
CA ASP A 123 3.26 -11.55 -4.20
C ASP A 123 4.33 -12.51 -3.63
N TYR A 124 4.63 -13.57 -4.35
CA TYR A 124 5.49 -14.69 -3.96
C TYR A 124 6.95 -14.54 -4.41
N ASP A 125 7.40 -13.36 -4.86
CA ASP A 125 8.81 -13.17 -5.22
C ASP A 125 9.70 -13.04 -3.97
N TYR A 126 9.87 -14.15 -3.29
CA TYR A 126 10.70 -14.24 -2.09
C TYR A 126 12.18 -14.00 -2.36
N ASN A 127 12.64 -14.25 -3.61
CA ASN A 127 14.02 -13.97 -4.00
C ASN A 127 14.31 -12.46 -3.98
N TRP A 128 13.35 -11.64 -4.40
CA TRP A 128 13.50 -10.18 -4.33
C TRP A 128 13.77 -9.74 -2.89
N THR A 129 12.94 -10.17 -1.94
CA THR A 129 13.12 -9.85 -0.51
C THR A 129 14.47 -10.33 0.01
N LYS A 130 14.86 -11.57 -0.30
CA LYS A 130 16.14 -12.13 0.13
C LYS A 130 17.31 -11.29 -0.35
N VAL A 131 17.35 -10.94 -1.65
CA VAL A 131 18.43 -10.15 -2.25
C VAL A 131 18.50 -8.74 -1.64
N LEU A 132 17.34 -8.09 -1.41
CA LEU A 132 17.32 -6.77 -0.80
C LEU A 132 17.80 -6.80 0.65
N MET A 133 17.37 -7.78 1.44
CA MET A 133 17.85 -7.95 2.83
C MET A 133 19.36 -8.21 2.88
N ASP A 134 19.89 -9.04 1.98
CA ASP A 134 21.30 -9.36 1.91
C ASP A 134 22.16 -8.14 1.50
N ARG A 135 21.75 -7.42 0.43
CA ARG A 135 22.59 -6.38 -0.19
C ARG A 135 22.40 -4.99 0.39
N VAL A 136 21.20 -4.71 0.90
CA VAL A 136 20.84 -3.39 1.44
C VAL A 136 20.74 -3.43 2.96
N GLY A 137 20.00 -4.40 3.50
CA GLY A 137 19.86 -4.62 4.93
C GLY A 137 19.47 -3.35 5.70
N GLY A 138 20.14 -3.07 6.79
CA GLY A 138 19.88 -1.92 7.67
C GLY A 138 20.14 -0.53 7.06
N ARG A 139 20.45 -0.42 5.78
CA ARG A 139 20.48 0.88 5.07
C ARG A 139 19.08 1.35 4.67
N MET A 140 18.09 0.46 4.64
CA MET A 140 16.68 0.79 4.48
C MET A 140 15.97 0.72 5.84
N HIS A 141 14.95 1.53 6.03
CA HIS A 141 14.10 1.49 7.21
C HIS A 141 12.88 0.58 6.99
N GLY A 142 12.46 0.42 5.75
CA GLY A 142 11.39 -0.47 5.34
C GLY A 142 11.62 -1.09 3.98
N LEU A 143 10.99 -2.23 3.77
CA LEU A 143 10.92 -2.95 2.50
C LEU A 143 9.45 -3.09 2.11
N SER A 144 9.07 -2.65 0.90
CA SER A 144 7.68 -2.73 0.47
C SER A 144 7.28 -4.14 0.06
N LEU A 145 5.98 -4.37 0.01
CA LEU A 145 5.36 -5.59 -0.49
C LEU A 145 4.05 -5.20 -1.16
N HIS A 146 3.78 -5.76 -2.34
CA HIS A 146 2.50 -5.63 -3.02
C HIS A 146 1.79 -6.97 -3.08
N TYR A 147 0.47 -6.96 -2.86
CA TYR A 147 -0.37 -8.14 -3.02
C TYR A 147 -1.77 -7.74 -3.46
N TYR A 148 -2.20 -8.26 -4.61
CA TYR A 148 -3.58 -8.09 -5.08
C TYR A 148 -4.38 -9.38 -4.99
N THR A 149 -5.61 -9.27 -4.49
CA THR A 149 -6.62 -10.31 -4.64
C THR A 149 -7.17 -10.23 -6.06
N VAL A 150 -6.64 -11.08 -6.91
CA VAL A 150 -6.89 -11.10 -8.36
C VAL A 150 -6.96 -12.55 -8.85
N SER A 151 -7.78 -12.81 -9.86
CA SER A 151 -7.92 -14.17 -10.44
C SER A 151 -6.68 -14.60 -11.22
N GLY A 152 -5.91 -13.66 -11.73
CA GLY A 152 -4.69 -13.86 -12.50
C GLY A 152 -4.31 -12.61 -13.26
N TRP A 153 -3.10 -12.56 -13.75
CA TRP A 153 -2.58 -11.39 -14.49
C TRP A 153 -2.79 -11.47 -15.99
N ASN A 154 -3.15 -12.66 -16.50
CA ASN A 154 -3.45 -12.89 -17.91
C ASN A 154 -4.95 -13.09 -18.11
N GLY A 155 -5.54 -12.39 -19.11
CA GLY A 155 -6.96 -12.45 -19.41
C GLY A 155 -7.86 -11.63 -18.50
N SER A 156 -9.14 -11.97 -18.43
CA SER A 156 -10.12 -11.30 -17.60
C SER A 156 -9.85 -11.57 -16.10
N LYS A 157 -9.99 -10.53 -15.32
CA LYS A 157 -9.89 -10.57 -13.85
C LYS A 157 -11.25 -10.79 -13.18
N GLY A 158 -12.30 -10.86 -13.97
CA GLY A 158 -13.69 -10.98 -13.50
C GLY A 158 -14.35 -9.62 -13.27
N ALA A 159 -15.70 -9.64 -13.27
CA ALA A 159 -16.50 -8.45 -13.12
C ALA A 159 -16.49 -7.94 -11.66
N ALA A 160 -16.48 -6.62 -11.49
CA ALA A 160 -16.55 -6.00 -10.17
C ALA A 160 -17.92 -6.21 -9.50
N THR A 161 -19.02 -6.20 -10.27
CA THR A 161 -20.39 -6.24 -9.73
C THR A 161 -21.19 -7.49 -10.09
N GLN A 162 -20.90 -8.11 -11.23
CA GLN A 162 -21.63 -9.29 -11.70
C GLN A 162 -20.81 -10.56 -11.44
N PHE A 163 -20.98 -11.15 -10.29
CA PHE A 163 -20.27 -12.35 -9.87
C PHE A 163 -21.23 -13.34 -9.18
N SER A 164 -20.90 -14.62 -9.25
CA SER A 164 -21.64 -15.69 -8.59
C SER A 164 -21.29 -15.77 -7.10
N LYS A 165 -22.11 -16.50 -6.33
CA LYS A 165 -21.80 -16.85 -4.93
C LYS A 165 -20.49 -17.63 -4.82
N ASP A 166 -20.17 -18.49 -5.80
CA ASP A 166 -18.92 -19.22 -5.86
C ASP A 166 -17.72 -18.29 -6.09
N ASP A 167 -17.85 -17.27 -6.97
CA ASP A 167 -16.82 -16.24 -7.16
C ASP A 167 -16.61 -15.37 -5.92
N TYR A 168 -17.69 -15.09 -5.19
CA TYR A 168 -17.59 -14.38 -3.92
C TYR A 168 -16.71 -15.16 -2.93
N TYR A 169 -17.04 -16.40 -2.64
CA TYR A 169 -16.26 -17.21 -1.70
C TYR A 169 -14.84 -17.49 -2.18
N TRP A 170 -14.68 -17.73 -3.48
CA TRP A 170 -13.34 -17.90 -4.06
C TRP A 170 -12.46 -16.65 -3.83
N THR A 171 -13.03 -15.46 -4.01
CA THR A 171 -12.33 -14.19 -3.77
C THR A 171 -11.86 -14.08 -2.31
N LEU A 172 -12.71 -14.44 -1.35
CA LEU A 172 -12.35 -14.42 0.06
C LEU A 172 -11.26 -15.45 0.39
N GLY A 173 -11.32 -16.62 -0.22
CA GLY A 173 -10.26 -17.63 -0.10
C GLY A 173 -8.93 -17.14 -0.68
N LYS A 174 -8.97 -16.49 -1.86
CA LYS A 174 -7.79 -15.89 -2.49
C LYS A 174 -7.20 -14.75 -1.67
N CYS A 175 -8.04 -13.90 -1.10
CA CYS A 175 -7.62 -12.82 -0.21
C CYS A 175 -6.77 -13.36 0.96
N ARG A 176 -7.16 -14.48 1.55
CA ARG A 176 -6.49 -15.04 2.73
C ARG A 176 -5.07 -15.59 2.45
N GLU A 177 -4.72 -15.84 1.20
CA GLU A 177 -3.35 -16.22 0.84
C GLU A 177 -2.31 -15.14 1.21
N ILE A 178 -2.73 -13.91 1.40
CA ILE A 178 -1.87 -12.82 1.85
C ILE A 178 -1.19 -13.14 3.20
N GLU A 179 -1.81 -13.96 4.05
CA GLU A 179 -1.22 -14.38 5.33
C GLU A 179 0.05 -15.20 5.10
N ASP A 180 0.02 -16.17 4.19
CA ASP A 180 1.18 -16.99 3.86
C ASP A 180 2.29 -16.17 3.20
N VAL A 181 1.91 -15.22 2.34
CA VAL A 181 2.84 -14.28 1.69
C VAL A 181 3.56 -13.44 2.74
N ILE A 182 2.82 -12.74 3.62
CA ILE A 182 3.40 -11.93 4.69
C ILE A 182 4.31 -12.78 5.59
N LYS A 183 3.82 -13.92 6.05
CA LYS A 183 4.57 -14.84 6.92
C LYS A 183 5.91 -15.25 6.30
N LYS A 184 5.90 -15.59 5.01
CA LYS A 184 7.12 -16.04 4.34
C LYS A 184 8.12 -14.91 4.12
N HIS A 185 7.67 -13.70 3.73
CA HIS A 185 8.54 -12.53 3.64
C HIS A 185 9.11 -12.17 5.01
N CYS A 186 8.29 -12.15 6.07
CA CYS A 186 8.76 -11.91 7.44
C CYS A 186 9.81 -12.94 7.86
N THR A 187 9.60 -14.23 7.58
CA THR A 187 10.58 -15.30 7.90
C THR A 187 11.93 -15.01 7.24
N ILE A 188 11.94 -14.64 5.96
CA ILE A 188 13.17 -14.29 5.25
C ILE A 188 13.82 -13.05 5.87
N MET A 189 13.04 -12.03 6.17
CA MET A 189 13.55 -10.81 6.80
C MET A 189 14.14 -11.10 8.19
N ASP A 190 13.56 -12.02 8.97
CA ASP A 190 14.04 -12.40 10.31
C ASP A 190 15.40 -13.13 10.25
N GLU A 191 15.73 -13.80 9.14
CA GLU A 191 17.05 -14.42 8.93
C GLU A 191 18.18 -13.35 8.86
N TYR A 192 17.90 -12.17 8.31
CA TYR A 192 18.87 -11.08 8.12
C TYR A 192 18.78 -9.98 9.21
N ASP A 193 17.62 -9.81 9.80
CA ASP A 193 17.31 -8.77 10.79
C ASP A 193 16.40 -9.32 11.89
N PRO A 194 16.94 -10.17 12.78
CA PRO A 194 16.16 -10.79 13.87
C PRO A 194 15.63 -9.77 14.89
N GLN A 195 16.22 -8.57 14.97
CA GLN A 195 15.72 -7.48 15.82
C GLN A 195 14.56 -6.71 15.21
N LYS A 196 14.16 -7.02 13.96
CA LYS A 196 13.04 -6.38 13.25
C LYS A 196 13.17 -4.87 13.09
N ASN A 197 14.41 -4.39 12.85
CA ASN A 197 14.68 -2.97 12.61
C ASN A 197 14.17 -2.50 11.23
N VAL A 198 14.16 -3.40 10.24
CA VAL A 198 13.61 -3.14 8.91
C VAL A 198 12.14 -3.52 8.90
N ALA A 199 11.26 -2.55 8.75
CA ALA A 199 9.81 -2.79 8.68
C ALA A 199 9.41 -3.43 7.35
N LEU A 200 8.38 -4.29 7.36
CA LEU A 200 7.62 -4.67 6.17
C LEU A 200 6.52 -3.62 5.95
N MET A 201 6.40 -3.14 4.72
CA MET A 201 5.43 -2.11 4.33
C MET A 201 4.57 -2.68 3.20
N LEU A 202 3.36 -3.13 3.51
CA LEU A 202 2.40 -3.58 2.50
C LEU A 202 1.75 -2.33 1.90
N ASP A 203 2.50 -1.61 1.09
CA ASP A 203 2.14 -0.29 0.62
C ASP A 203 1.24 -0.28 -0.62
N GLU A 204 0.90 -1.48 -1.15
CA GLU A 204 -0.09 -1.63 -2.20
C GLU A 204 -0.82 -2.98 -2.08
N TRP A 205 -2.14 -2.95 -1.84
CA TRP A 205 -2.97 -4.14 -1.75
C TRP A 205 -4.42 -3.83 -2.08
N GLY A 206 -5.22 -4.84 -2.35
CA GLY A 206 -6.65 -4.70 -2.61
C GLY A 206 -7.16 -5.71 -3.64
N THR A 207 -8.36 -5.47 -4.15
CA THR A 207 -8.95 -6.23 -5.26
C THR A 207 -8.63 -5.58 -6.61
N TRP A 208 -8.45 -6.40 -7.63
CA TRP A 208 -8.26 -5.93 -8.99
C TRP A 208 -9.18 -6.69 -9.94
N TRP A 209 -10.21 -6.00 -10.43
CA TRP A 209 -11.19 -6.51 -11.40
C TRP A 209 -10.96 -5.94 -12.78
N ASP A 210 -11.69 -6.46 -13.75
CA ASP A 210 -11.78 -5.80 -15.05
C ASP A 210 -12.37 -4.40 -14.87
N THR A 211 -11.89 -3.45 -15.66
CA THR A 211 -12.42 -2.08 -15.65
C THR A 211 -13.89 -2.04 -16.06
N GLU A 212 -14.64 -1.12 -15.49
CA GLU A 212 -16.06 -0.99 -15.81
C GLU A 212 -16.26 -0.74 -17.33
N PRO A 213 -17.21 -1.44 -17.96
CA PRO A 213 -17.52 -1.24 -19.37
C PRO A 213 -17.83 0.21 -19.71
N GLY A 214 -17.26 0.69 -20.82
CA GLY A 214 -17.45 2.06 -21.28
C GLY A 214 -16.52 3.09 -20.64
N THR A 215 -15.65 2.68 -19.74
CA THR A 215 -14.60 3.55 -19.18
C THR A 215 -13.26 3.33 -19.88
N ASN A 216 -12.33 4.28 -19.74
CA ASN A 216 -10.98 4.10 -20.24
C ASN A 216 -10.24 3.05 -19.40
N PRO A 217 -9.81 1.91 -19.97
CA PRO A 217 -9.16 0.84 -19.22
C PRO A 217 -7.84 1.27 -18.55
N GLY A 218 -7.16 2.28 -19.06
CA GLY A 218 -5.95 2.82 -18.46
C GLY A 218 -6.19 3.57 -17.15
N HIS A 219 -7.43 3.91 -16.81
CA HIS A 219 -7.78 4.54 -15.53
C HIS A 219 -8.07 3.53 -14.42
N LEU A 220 -8.16 2.24 -14.72
CA LEU A 220 -8.39 1.16 -13.74
C LEU A 220 -9.62 1.39 -12.85
N TYR A 221 -10.68 2.00 -13.42
CA TYR A 221 -11.92 2.24 -12.69
C TYR A 221 -12.73 0.95 -12.57
N GLN A 222 -13.07 0.57 -11.35
CA GLN A 222 -13.96 -0.55 -11.02
C GLN A 222 -14.96 -0.14 -9.94
N GLN A 223 -16.16 -0.73 -9.97
CA GLN A 223 -17.13 -0.59 -8.87
C GLN A 223 -16.66 -1.34 -7.63
N ASN A 224 -17.17 -0.90 -6.47
CA ASN A 224 -16.86 -1.46 -5.18
C ASN A 224 -18.12 -2.05 -4.54
N THR A 225 -18.05 -3.29 -4.05
CA THR A 225 -19.17 -4.03 -3.46
C THR A 225 -18.86 -4.51 -2.03
N LEU A 226 -19.81 -5.20 -1.39
CA LEU A 226 -19.55 -5.88 -0.11
C LEU A 226 -18.45 -6.96 -0.23
N ARG A 227 -18.27 -7.57 -1.39
CA ARG A 227 -17.16 -8.51 -1.63
C ARG A 227 -15.81 -7.84 -1.38
N ASP A 228 -15.63 -6.62 -1.88
CA ASP A 228 -14.41 -5.83 -1.66
C ASP A 228 -14.26 -5.40 -0.20
N ALA A 229 -15.36 -5.05 0.45
CA ALA A 229 -15.37 -4.73 1.87
C ALA A 229 -14.90 -5.92 2.73
N PHE A 230 -15.36 -7.14 2.43
CA PHE A 230 -14.90 -8.33 3.12
C PHE A 230 -13.43 -8.64 2.83
N VAL A 231 -12.95 -8.41 1.61
CA VAL A 231 -11.50 -8.49 1.34
C VAL A 231 -10.73 -7.53 2.23
N ALA A 232 -11.20 -6.30 2.42
CA ALA A 232 -10.55 -5.35 3.30
C ALA A 232 -10.57 -5.79 4.77
N SER A 233 -11.72 -6.23 5.30
CA SER A 233 -11.82 -6.65 6.70
C SER A 233 -10.99 -7.89 7.02
N LEU A 234 -11.05 -8.92 6.16
CA LEU A 234 -10.23 -10.13 6.30
C LEU A 234 -8.73 -9.82 6.23
N SER A 235 -8.34 -8.89 5.35
CA SER A 235 -6.96 -8.43 5.25
C SER A 235 -6.50 -7.75 6.53
N PHE A 236 -7.28 -6.84 7.11
CA PHE A 236 -6.94 -6.20 8.39
C PHE A 236 -6.81 -7.20 9.53
N ASP A 237 -7.71 -8.18 9.63
CA ASP A 237 -7.62 -9.22 10.65
C ASP A 237 -6.30 -10.00 10.56
N ILE A 238 -5.79 -10.19 9.34
CA ILE A 238 -4.49 -10.81 9.09
C ILE A 238 -3.35 -9.85 9.44
N PHE A 239 -3.40 -8.59 8.95
CA PHE A 239 -2.31 -7.62 9.15
C PHE A 239 -2.02 -7.39 10.62
N HIS A 240 -3.03 -7.34 11.46
CA HIS A 240 -2.88 -7.14 12.90
C HIS A 240 -2.08 -8.23 13.60
N LYS A 241 -2.03 -9.45 13.07
CA LYS A 241 -1.22 -10.55 13.61
C LYS A 241 0.29 -10.34 13.42
N TYR A 242 0.70 -9.48 12.47
CA TYR A 242 2.09 -9.29 12.04
C TYR A 242 2.64 -7.91 12.38
N THR A 243 2.00 -7.18 13.27
CA THR A 243 2.36 -5.80 13.63
C THR A 243 3.74 -5.64 14.27
N ASP A 244 4.38 -6.72 14.65
CA ASP A 244 5.78 -6.72 15.09
C ASP A 244 6.74 -6.34 13.94
N ARG A 245 6.42 -6.67 12.69
CA ARG A 245 7.21 -6.32 11.49
C ARG A 245 6.42 -5.51 10.46
N LEU A 246 5.15 -5.82 10.24
CA LEU A 246 4.27 -5.07 9.32
C LEU A 246 3.82 -3.75 9.96
N LYS A 247 4.34 -2.63 9.44
CA LYS A 247 4.13 -1.29 10.05
C LYS A 247 3.23 -0.37 9.22
N MET A 248 2.89 -0.76 8.00
CA MET A 248 2.04 0.01 7.12
C MET A 248 1.28 -0.92 6.18
N ALA A 249 0.02 -0.60 5.89
CA ALA A 249 -0.78 -1.28 4.88
C ALA A 249 -1.65 -0.24 4.14
N ASN A 250 -1.30 0.08 2.89
CA ASN A 250 -1.97 1.11 2.09
C ASN A 250 -2.80 0.45 0.99
N ILE A 251 -4.11 0.67 1.03
CA ILE A 251 -5.01 0.14 -0.01
C ILE A 251 -4.82 0.86 -1.34
N ALA A 252 -4.96 0.17 -2.43
CA ALA A 252 -4.99 0.73 -3.77
C ALA A 252 -6.45 0.81 -4.29
N GLN A 253 -7.03 2.05 -4.36
CA GLN A 253 -6.46 3.33 -3.97
C GLN A 253 -7.53 4.16 -3.22
N ILE A 254 -7.28 5.44 -2.95
CA ILE A 254 -8.23 6.25 -2.18
C ILE A 254 -9.43 6.71 -3.03
N VAL A 255 -9.22 7.12 -4.30
CA VAL A 255 -10.25 7.72 -5.16
C VAL A 255 -10.24 7.09 -6.56
N ASN A 256 -11.37 6.61 -7.02
CA ASN A 256 -11.70 6.19 -8.39
C ASN A 256 -10.86 5.06 -9.01
N VAL A 257 -9.83 4.58 -8.37
CA VAL A 257 -8.91 3.59 -8.93
C VAL A 257 -8.96 2.30 -8.11
N LEU A 258 -9.10 1.17 -8.77
CA LEU A 258 -9.10 -0.17 -8.17
C LEU A 258 -10.09 -0.27 -6.99
N GLN A 259 -9.70 -0.85 -5.86
CA GLN A 259 -10.54 -0.93 -4.66
C GLN A 259 -10.56 0.43 -3.93
N SER A 260 -11.15 1.43 -4.55
CA SER A 260 -11.17 2.78 -3.99
C SER A 260 -12.14 2.92 -2.81
N MET A 261 -11.78 3.77 -1.85
CA MET A 261 -12.64 4.13 -0.74
C MET A 261 -13.70 5.16 -1.13
N ILE A 262 -13.41 5.99 -2.14
CA ILE A 262 -14.26 7.10 -2.58
C ILE A 262 -14.42 7.03 -4.09
N LEU A 263 -15.65 7.14 -4.57
CA LEU A 263 -15.95 7.33 -5.99
C LEU A 263 -16.44 8.75 -6.21
N THR A 264 -15.93 9.40 -7.26
CA THR A 264 -16.32 10.77 -7.63
C THR A 264 -16.71 10.85 -9.10
N SER A 265 -17.69 11.70 -9.42
CA SER A 265 -18.05 12.06 -10.77
C SER A 265 -18.53 13.52 -10.81
N GLY A 266 -17.71 14.42 -11.35
CA GLY A 266 -17.94 15.86 -11.29
C GLY A 266 -18.04 16.31 -9.82
N LYS A 267 -19.17 16.90 -9.44
CA LYS A 267 -19.43 17.36 -8.05
C LYS A 267 -19.99 16.28 -7.12
N ASN A 268 -20.28 15.11 -7.64
CA ASN A 268 -20.87 14.02 -6.86
C ASN A 268 -19.78 13.14 -6.24
N MET A 269 -20.04 12.64 -5.05
CA MET A 269 -19.15 11.77 -4.29
C MET A 269 -19.95 10.67 -3.60
N VAL A 270 -19.40 9.44 -3.59
CA VAL A 270 -19.97 8.29 -2.88
C VAL A 270 -18.87 7.63 -2.07
N LEU A 271 -19.16 7.31 -0.81
CA LEU A 271 -18.32 6.48 0.03
C LEU A 271 -18.62 5.01 -0.23
N THR A 272 -17.60 4.23 -0.55
CA THR A 272 -17.77 2.81 -0.90
C THR A 272 -17.93 1.93 0.35
N PRO A 273 -18.37 0.66 0.21
CA PRO A 273 -18.36 -0.29 1.32
C PRO A 273 -16.97 -0.45 1.97
N THR A 274 -15.89 -0.38 1.19
CA THR A 274 -14.51 -0.41 1.70
C THR A 274 -14.21 0.76 2.65
N TYR A 275 -14.68 1.98 2.35
CA TYR A 275 -14.54 3.12 3.25
C TYR A 275 -15.10 2.83 4.64
N TYR A 276 -16.27 2.19 4.71
CA TYR A 276 -16.90 1.89 6.00
C TYR A 276 -16.13 0.84 6.79
N VAL A 277 -15.45 -0.09 6.14
CA VAL A 277 -14.52 -1.02 6.81
C VAL A 277 -13.39 -0.23 7.46
N PHE A 278 -12.71 0.64 6.72
CA PHE A 278 -11.66 1.49 7.28
C PHE A 278 -12.16 2.32 8.47
N LYS A 279 -13.35 2.91 8.34
CA LYS A 279 -13.97 3.68 9.43
C LYS A 279 -14.23 2.83 10.68
N MET A 280 -14.71 1.60 10.52
CA MET A 280 -14.97 0.67 11.65
C MET A 280 -13.65 0.20 12.29
N TYR A 281 -12.63 -0.07 11.48
CA TYR A 281 -11.32 -0.56 11.95
C TYR A 281 -10.41 0.54 12.51
N ASN A 282 -10.78 1.80 12.39
CA ASN A 282 -10.01 2.92 12.94
C ASN A 282 -9.76 2.82 14.46
N VAL A 283 -10.60 2.08 15.19
CA VAL A 283 -10.43 1.81 16.63
C VAL A 283 -9.19 0.99 16.96
N HIS A 284 -8.61 0.30 15.97
CA HIS A 284 -7.38 -0.48 16.10
C HIS A 284 -6.12 0.32 15.77
N GLN A 285 -6.25 1.55 15.27
CA GLN A 285 -5.13 2.44 14.98
C GLN A 285 -4.40 2.79 16.29
N ASP A 286 -3.07 2.68 16.28
CA ASP A 286 -2.20 2.93 17.44
C ASP A 286 -2.54 2.09 18.69
N ALA A 287 -3.28 1.00 18.52
CA ALA A 287 -3.64 0.06 19.57
C ALA A 287 -2.69 -1.15 19.61
N THR A 288 -2.66 -1.84 20.73
CA THR A 288 -1.89 -3.08 20.87
C THR A 288 -2.74 -4.27 20.48
N TYR A 289 -2.27 -5.07 19.52
CA TYR A 289 -2.95 -6.29 19.10
C TYR A 289 -3.09 -7.28 20.26
N ILE A 290 -4.26 -7.90 20.37
CA ILE A 290 -4.56 -8.99 21.31
C ILE A 290 -4.80 -10.27 20.51
N PRO A 291 -3.99 -11.33 20.71
CA PRO A 291 -4.24 -12.63 20.09
C PRO A 291 -5.65 -13.14 20.40
N LEU A 292 -6.35 -13.60 19.38
CA LEU A 292 -7.72 -14.06 19.45
C LEU A 292 -7.81 -15.48 18.89
N GLU A 293 -8.41 -16.39 19.64
CA GLU A 293 -8.83 -17.71 19.14
C GLU A 293 -10.34 -17.67 18.86
N LEU A 294 -10.72 -18.07 17.67
CA LEU A 294 -12.09 -18.12 17.22
C LEU A 294 -12.42 -19.52 16.70
N ASN A 295 -13.44 -20.14 17.27
CA ASN A 295 -13.98 -21.39 16.76
C ASN A 295 -15.29 -21.09 16.01
N CYS A 296 -15.30 -21.34 14.72
CA CYS A 296 -16.46 -21.13 13.85
C CYS A 296 -16.48 -22.17 12.73
N ASP A 297 -17.60 -22.27 12.04
CA ASP A 297 -17.73 -23.10 10.88
C ASP A 297 -16.76 -22.68 9.77
N MET A 298 -16.29 -23.68 9.04
CA MET A 298 -15.37 -23.50 7.91
C MET A 298 -16.05 -23.93 6.63
N MET A 299 -15.91 -23.14 5.58
CA MET A 299 -16.40 -23.49 4.25
C MET A 299 -15.24 -23.89 3.32
N ASP A 300 -15.40 -25.01 2.64
CA ASP A 300 -14.52 -25.41 1.55
C ASP A 300 -14.93 -24.67 0.28
N VAL A 301 -13.96 -24.04 -0.36
CA VAL A 301 -14.16 -23.30 -1.61
C VAL A 301 -13.27 -23.88 -2.71
N ARG A 302 -13.56 -23.55 -3.98
CA ARG A 302 -12.80 -24.08 -5.12
C ARG A 302 -11.29 -23.81 -4.97
N ASP A 303 -10.48 -24.57 -5.67
CA ASP A 303 -9.02 -24.56 -5.62
C ASP A 303 -8.44 -24.96 -4.24
N ASN A 304 -9.15 -25.87 -3.54
CA ASN A 304 -8.76 -26.44 -2.24
C ASN A 304 -8.53 -25.40 -1.13
N ARG A 305 -9.20 -24.25 -1.20
CA ARG A 305 -9.16 -23.26 -0.14
C ARG A 305 -10.23 -23.50 0.91
N ARG A 306 -9.97 -23.07 2.12
CA ARG A 306 -10.95 -23.04 3.22
C ARG A 306 -11.02 -21.65 3.82
N ILE A 307 -12.24 -21.18 4.10
CA ILE A 307 -12.46 -19.91 4.76
C ILE A 307 -13.27 -20.11 6.04
N PRO A 308 -12.96 -19.38 7.13
CA PRO A 308 -13.83 -19.31 8.29
C PRO A 308 -15.06 -18.48 7.96
N MET A 309 -16.23 -18.91 8.43
CA MET A 309 -17.47 -18.16 8.24
C MET A 309 -17.48 -16.85 9.05
N VAL A 310 -16.71 -16.79 10.12
CA VAL A 310 -16.48 -15.57 10.90
C VAL A 310 -14.98 -15.30 11.01
N SER A 311 -14.58 -14.06 10.78
CA SER A 311 -13.22 -13.58 11.01
C SER A 311 -13.25 -12.47 12.04
N ALA A 312 -12.20 -12.33 12.83
CA ALA A 312 -12.15 -11.30 13.87
C ALA A 312 -10.72 -10.86 14.19
N THR A 313 -10.62 -9.63 14.70
CA THR A 313 -9.41 -9.09 15.31
C THR A 313 -9.75 -8.40 16.63
N ALA A 314 -8.80 -8.36 17.55
CA ALA A 314 -8.93 -7.67 18.82
C ALA A 314 -7.71 -6.80 19.11
N SER A 315 -7.93 -5.67 19.77
CA SER A 315 -6.86 -4.78 20.22
C SER A 315 -7.22 -4.05 21.51
N LYS A 316 -6.21 -3.53 22.17
CA LYS A 316 -6.33 -2.67 23.34
C LYS A 316 -5.79 -1.29 22.99
N ASP A 317 -6.63 -0.26 23.08
CA ASP A 317 -6.24 1.12 22.82
C ASP A 317 -5.36 1.70 23.93
N PRO A 318 -4.73 2.88 23.75
CA PRO A 318 -3.89 3.53 24.75
C PRO A 318 -4.64 3.85 26.06
N ASN A 319 -5.97 3.94 26.04
CA ASN A 319 -6.80 4.19 27.23
C ASN A 319 -7.17 2.90 27.97
N GLY A 320 -6.73 1.74 27.48
CA GLY A 320 -6.99 0.44 28.07
C GLY A 320 -8.30 -0.23 27.63
N LYS A 321 -9.06 0.39 26.72
CA LYS A 321 -10.30 -0.17 26.20
C LYS A 321 -10.00 -1.27 25.17
N ILE A 322 -10.73 -2.38 25.26
CA ILE A 322 -10.64 -3.49 24.31
C ILE A 322 -11.66 -3.27 23.20
N HIS A 323 -11.20 -3.39 21.97
CA HIS A 323 -11.99 -3.34 20.76
C HIS A 323 -11.94 -4.70 20.05
N ILE A 324 -13.07 -5.16 19.55
CA ILE A 324 -13.17 -6.38 18.74
C ILE A 324 -13.97 -6.01 17.50
N SER A 325 -13.38 -6.27 16.33
CA SER A 325 -14.06 -6.21 15.04
C SER A 325 -14.29 -7.63 14.53
N MET A 326 -15.50 -7.90 14.03
CA MET A 326 -15.86 -9.21 13.50
C MET A 326 -16.57 -9.06 12.16
N SER A 327 -16.30 -10.00 11.25
CA SER A 327 -16.91 -10.11 9.93
C SER A 327 -17.56 -11.49 9.81
N ASN A 328 -18.87 -11.52 9.58
CA ASN A 328 -19.57 -12.73 9.14
C ASN A 328 -19.59 -12.70 7.60
N VAL A 329 -18.94 -13.69 6.99
CA VAL A 329 -18.80 -13.78 5.53
C VAL A 329 -19.79 -14.74 4.89
N ASP A 330 -20.69 -15.34 5.67
CA ASP A 330 -21.76 -16.18 5.15
C ASP A 330 -22.70 -15.36 4.27
N ALA A 331 -22.96 -15.82 3.06
CA ALA A 331 -23.81 -15.15 2.08
C ALA A 331 -25.27 -15.62 2.10
N ASP A 332 -25.64 -16.53 3.02
CA ASP A 332 -27.01 -17.04 3.21
C ASP A 332 -27.78 -16.33 4.32
#